data_52ede055a2807bb26e7c427a614d0f23
#
_entry.id   52ede055a2807bb26e7c427a614d0f23
#
_cell.length_a   1.000
_cell.length_b   1.000
_cell.length_c   1.000
_cell.angle_alpha   90.00
_cell.angle_beta   90.00
_cell.angle_gamma   90.00
#
_symmetry.space_group_name_H-M   'P 1'
#
loop_
_entity.id
_entity.type
_entity.pdbx_description
1 polymer ?
#
loop_
_entity_poly.entity_id
_entity_poly.type
_entity_poly.pdbx_seq_one_letter_code
_entity_poly.pdbx_strand_id
1 'polypeptide(L)'
;MLKSSFFLLPRFPLASTPHRTIHFAKMSTTPAPLSPKFVPAEKSGVTSVSKSDGFKFSLVSYNILAQAYVKGDLFSHSPRPCLKWKARSQAILTVLKSLGADFLCLQELDEYDSFYKGNIESVGYSSIYVKRNGQKRDGCGIFYKQDSAELLTEEKIEYNDLVPSNQDDTSSEDKEENLPAGGNKKLASKDAGLKNKRAGHGDLNDPCVRFKRDCVGIMAAFRLKDPSHFIIVANTHIYWDPELADVKLAQARYLLSRLAQFKLLVSDKFDCSPSVVVTGDFNSLPGSQVYQYLMSGSSEAGTLLEISDDVPIPLCSAYASTRGEPHFTNYTPGFTGTLDYILFSPENIKPVSYLELPEPEASDVQGGLPNYYHPSDHLPIGAEFEIIQ
;
A
#
# COMPACT_ATOMS: atom_id res chain seq x y z
N MET A 1 -42.44 66.02 73.04
CA MET A 1 -41.25 66.20 72.12
C MET A 1 -40.66 64.80 71.89
N LEU A 2 -41.04 64.18 70.83
CA LEU A 2 -40.60 62.84 70.43
C LEU A 2 -39.38 62.95 69.48
N LYS A 3 -38.23 62.40 69.83
CA LYS A 3 -37.02 62.28 69.01
C LYS A 3 -37.14 61.00 68.24
N SER A 4 -37.22 61.09 66.90
CA SER A 4 -37.08 59.96 65.98
C SER A 4 -35.61 59.61 65.73
N SER A 5 -35.23 58.39 66.11
CA SER A 5 -33.90 57.86 65.78
C SER A 5 -34.02 57.01 64.50
N PHE A 6 -33.30 57.46 63.46
CA PHE A 6 -33.15 56.66 62.20
C PHE A 6 -32.01 55.65 62.41
N PHE A 7 -32.32 54.36 62.25
CA PHE A 7 -31.33 53.30 62.17
C PHE A 7 -30.91 53.14 60.68
N LEU A 8 -29.66 53.33 60.46
CA LEU A 8 -28.98 53.01 59.19
C LEU A 8 -28.61 51.51 59.19
N LEU A 9 -29.18 50.72 58.23
CA LEU A 9 -28.76 49.34 57.97
C LEU A 9 -27.55 49.34 57.05
N PRO A 10 -26.56 48.43 57.29
CA PRO A 10 -25.38 48.32 56.44
C PRO A 10 -25.73 47.66 55.10
N ARG A 11 -25.26 48.24 53.96
CA ARG A 11 -25.34 47.69 52.63
C ARG A 11 -24.24 46.64 52.47
N PHE A 12 -24.65 45.37 52.25
CA PHE A 12 -23.75 44.31 51.80
C PHE A 12 -23.44 44.48 50.32
N PRO A 13 -22.17 44.27 49.85
CA PRO A 13 -21.84 44.30 48.42
C PRO A 13 -22.40 43.05 47.75
N LEU A 14 -23.10 43.22 46.65
CA LEU A 14 -23.52 42.15 45.73
C LEU A 14 -22.29 41.50 45.14
N ALA A 15 -22.08 40.21 45.44
CA ALA A 15 -21.08 39.37 44.83
C ALA A 15 -21.40 39.20 43.31
N SER A 16 -20.52 39.67 42.45
CA SER A 16 -20.59 39.42 41.02
C SER A 16 -20.27 37.95 40.74
N THR A 17 -21.25 37.19 40.27
CA THR A 17 -21.07 35.84 39.76
C THR A 17 -20.20 35.90 38.49
N PRO A 18 -19.12 35.10 38.39
CA PRO A 18 -18.33 35.04 37.15
C PRO A 18 -19.18 34.37 36.07
N HIS A 19 -19.44 35.10 34.99
CA HIS A 19 -19.96 34.52 33.75
C HIS A 19 -18.97 33.48 33.21
N ARG A 20 -19.28 32.21 33.41
CA ARG A 20 -18.56 31.11 32.81
C ARG A 20 -18.91 31.10 31.32
N THR A 21 -18.04 31.65 30.48
CA THR A 21 -18.14 31.56 29.03
C THR A 21 -17.99 30.08 28.65
N ILE A 22 -19.10 29.42 28.32
CA ILE A 22 -19.09 28.09 27.77
C ILE A 22 -18.55 28.23 26.36
N HIS A 23 -17.27 27.92 26.15
CA HIS A 23 -16.72 27.71 24.83
C HIS A 23 -17.35 26.43 24.28
N PHE A 24 -18.37 26.56 23.46
CA PHE A 24 -18.78 25.49 22.57
C PHE A 24 -17.61 25.22 21.64
N ALA A 25 -16.91 24.11 21.83
CA ALA A 25 -15.98 23.58 20.85
C ALA A 25 -16.78 23.46 19.54
N LYS A 26 -16.38 24.20 18.51
CA LYS A 26 -16.91 24.03 17.17
C LYS A 26 -16.70 22.57 16.79
N MET A 27 -17.73 21.73 16.88
CA MET A 27 -17.67 20.38 16.35
C MET A 27 -17.31 20.52 14.86
N SER A 28 -16.20 19.91 14.47
CA SER A 28 -15.82 19.83 13.08
C SER A 28 -16.96 19.15 12.32
N THR A 29 -17.57 19.86 11.37
CA THR A 29 -18.61 19.31 10.48
C THR A 29 -18.02 18.40 9.41
N THR A 30 -16.71 18.19 9.40
CA THR A 30 -16.01 17.35 8.44
C THR A 30 -16.19 15.88 8.85
N PRO A 31 -16.68 15.01 7.96
CA PRO A 31 -16.78 13.58 8.26
C PRO A 31 -15.44 13.00 8.69
N ALA A 32 -15.49 12.02 9.60
CA ALA A 32 -14.30 11.25 9.95
C ALA A 32 -14.02 10.17 8.89
N PRO A 33 -12.75 9.77 8.70
CA PRO A 33 -12.42 8.66 7.83
C PRO A 33 -13.10 7.37 8.32
N LEU A 34 -13.55 6.55 7.39
CA LEU A 34 -14.15 5.26 7.70
C LEU A 34 -13.09 4.25 8.09
N SER A 35 -13.46 3.39 9.02
CA SER A 35 -12.62 2.26 9.48
C SER A 35 -13.29 0.98 9.02
N PRO A 36 -12.80 0.34 7.96
CA PRO A 36 -13.35 -0.93 7.48
C PRO A 36 -13.15 -2.02 8.53
N LYS A 37 -13.98 -3.07 8.48
CA LYS A 37 -13.99 -4.14 9.48
C LYS A 37 -13.71 -5.48 8.83
N PHE A 38 -13.02 -6.35 9.56
CA PHE A 38 -12.91 -7.75 9.19
C PHE A 38 -14.25 -8.44 9.37
N VAL A 39 -14.67 -9.17 8.35
CA VAL A 39 -15.86 -10.02 8.35
C VAL A 39 -15.45 -11.47 8.14
N PRO A 40 -16.06 -12.44 8.84
CA PRO A 40 -15.74 -13.85 8.65
C PRO A 40 -16.03 -14.30 7.21
N ALA A 41 -15.15 -15.13 6.65
CA ALA A 41 -15.42 -15.82 5.41
C ALA A 41 -16.57 -16.84 5.64
N GLU A 42 -17.60 -16.81 4.79
CA GLU A 42 -18.69 -17.76 4.88
C GLU A 42 -18.17 -19.18 4.60
N LYS A 43 -18.41 -20.09 5.53
CA LYS A 43 -18.12 -21.50 5.30
C LYS A 43 -19.13 -22.05 4.29
N SER A 44 -18.68 -22.44 3.11
CA SER A 44 -19.53 -23.17 2.17
C SER A 44 -19.98 -24.48 2.82
N GLY A 45 -21.23 -24.49 3.30
CA GLY A 45 -22.11 -25.64 3.36
C GLY A 45 -21.83 -26.80 4.29
N VAL A 46 -21.13 -26.62 5.45
CA VAL A 46 -21.18 -27.65 6.52
C VAL A 46 -21.20 -26.98 7.88
N THR A 47 -22.35 -27.09 8.55
CA THR A 47 -22.54 -26.72 9.95
C THR A 47 -21.77 -27.69 10.87
N SER A 48 -20.49 -27.46 11.04
CA SER A 48 -19.78 -27.96 12.22
C SER A 48 -19.17 -26.76 12.94
N VAL A 49 -19.82 -26.39 14.03
CA VAL A 49 -19.29 -25.44 15.03
C VAL A 49 -18.14 -26.14 15.75
N SER A 50 -17.03 -26.35 15.09
CA SER A 50 -15.76 -26.51 15.77
C SER A 50 -15.15 -25.12 15.87
N LYS A 51 -15.13 -24.54 17.09
CA LYS A 51 -14.17 -23.46 17.38
C LYS A 51 -12.80 -24.02 17.03
N SER A 52 -12.24 -23.64 15.85
CA SER A 52 -10.85 -23.91 15.62
C SER A 52 -10.09 -22.97 16.54
N ASP A 53 -9.44 -23.50 17.56
CA ASP A 53 -8.52 -22.78 18.42
C ASP A 53 -7.16 -22.56 17.72
N GLY A 54 -7.15 -22.56 16.38
CA GLY A 54 -5.97 -22.33 15.55
C GLY A 54 -5.42 -20.92 15.77
N PHE A 55 -4.11 -20.81 15.79
CA PHE A 55 -3.45 -19.52 15.85
C PHE A 55 -3.78 -18.69 14.59
N LYS A 56 -4.08 -17.41 14.78
CA LYS A 56 -4.45 -16.49 13.72
C LYS A 56 -3.56 -15.27 13.68
N PHE A 57 -3.36 -14.73 12.50
CA PHE A 57 -2.74 -13.43 12.30
C PHE A 57 -3.48 -12.66 11.21
N SER A 58 -3.39 -11.35 11.26
CA SER A 58 -4.07 -10.44 10.34
C SER A 58 -3.08 -9.58 9.57
N LEU A 59 -3.36 -9.38 8.28
CA LEU A 59 -2.54 -8.57 7.39
C LEU A 59 -3.42 -7.62 6.58
N VAL A 60 -2.96 -6.39 6.44
CA VAL A 60 -3.59 -5.35 5.60
C VAL A 60 -2.58 -4.84 4.59
N SER A 61 -3.01 -4.69 3.34
CA SER A 61 -2.29 -3.99 2.28
C SER A 61 -3.01 -2.69 1.93
N TYR A 62 -2.25 -1.59 1.80
CA TYR A 62 -2.83 -0.30 1.51
C TYR A 62 -1.87 0.60 0.74
N ASN A 63 -2.21 0.93 -0.51
CA ASN A 63 -1.59 2.05 -1.22
C ASN A 63 -2.17 3.34 -0.63
N ILE A 64 -1.33 4.09 0.10
CA ILE A 64 -1.77 5.27 0.85
C ILE A 64 -1.78 6.56 0.04
N LEU A 65 -1.47 6.51 -1.24
CA LEU A 65 -1.30 7.65 -2.15
C LEU A 65 -0.25 8.64 -1.63
N ALA A 66 0.96 8.58 -2.14
CA ALA A 66 2.01 9.53 -1.76
C ALA A 66 1.58 10.97 -1.99
N GLN A 67 1.86 11.87 -1.03
CA GLN A 67 1.50 13.29 -1.16
C GLN A 67 2.13 13.94 -2.40
N ALA A 68 3.28 13.43 -2.83
CA ALA A 68 3.96 13.87 -4.05
C ALA A 68 3.10 13.69 -5.33
N TYR A 69 2.15 12.75 -5.33
CA TYR A 69 1.26 12.46 -6.46
C TYR A 69 -0.10 13.15 -6.35
N VAL A 70 -0.43 13.76 -5.22
CA VAL A 70 -1.67 14.52 -5.02
C VAL A 70 -1.60 15.85 -5.76
N LYS A 71 -2.02 15.84 -7.03
CA LYS A 71 -2.10 17.04 -7.87
C LYS A 71 -3.56 17.45 -8.05
N GLY A 72 -3.83 18.74 -7.91
CA GLY A 72 -5.20 19.29 -7.97
C GLY A 72 -5.93 18.96 -9.26
N ASP A 73 -5.22 18.84 -10.37
CA ASP A 73 -5.81 18.54 -11.68
C ASP A 73 -6.23 17.07 -11.80
N LEU A 74 -5.46 16.15 -11.18
CA LEU A 74 -5.76 14.72 -11.16
C LEU A 74 -6.95 14.40 -10.23
N PHE A 75 -7.07 15.14 -9.13
CA PHE A 75 -8.09 14.94 -8.10
C PHE A 75 -9.06 16.11 -8.03
N SER A 76 -9.45 16.68 -9.20
CA SER A 76 -10.40 17.81 -9.28
C SER A 76 -11.80 17.48 -8.74
N HIS A 77 -12.17 16.20 -8.73
CA HIS A 77 -13.41 15.67 -8.15
C HIS A 77 -13.41 15.65 -6.62
N SER A 78 -12.22 15.63 -6.02
CA SER A 78 -12.07 15.53 -4.56
C SER A 78 -12.24 16.88 -3.86
N PRO A 79 -12.83 16.94 -2.67
CA PRO A 79 -12.86 18.15 -1.87
C PRO A 79 -11.43 18.63 -1.55
N ARG A 80 -11.07 19.84 -1.96
CA ARG A 80 -9.70 20.38 -1.76
C ARG A 80 -9.14 20.28 -0.33
N PRO A 81 -9.94 20.46 0.74
CA PRO A 81 -9.40 20.34 2.10
C PRO A 81 -8.90 18.94 2.43
N CYS A 82 -9.55 17.85 1.91
CA CYS A 82 -9.13 16.48 2.18
C CYS A 82 -7.84 16.09 1.45
N LEU A 83 -7.44 16.81 0.40
CA LEU A 83 -6.19 16.58 -0.34
C LEU A 83 -4.95 17.19 0.33
N LYS A 84 -5.16 18.06 1.34
CA LYS A 84 -4.03 18.69 2.04
C LYS A 84 -3.29 17.68 2.91
N TRP A 85 -1.96 17.72 2.87
CA TRP A 85 -1.10 16.82 3.65
C TRP A 85 -1.56 16.65 5.11
N LYS A 86 -1.75 17.76 5.84
CA LYS A 86 -2.15 17.70 7.24
C LYS A 86 -3.46 16.95 7.48
N ALA A 87 -4.45 17.11 6.60
CA ALA A 87 -5.74 16.43 6.73
C ALA A 87 -5.61 14.97 6.35
N ARG A 88 -4.98 14.71 5.19
CA ARG A 88 -4.86 13.38 4.62
C ARG A 88 -3.96 12.47 5.46
N SER A 89 -2.80 12.94 5.91
CA SER A 89 -1.88 12.16 6.74
C SER A 89 -2.51 11.74 8.08
N GLN A 90 -3.29 12.63 8.71
CA GLN A 90 -4.02 12.30 9.93
C GLN A 90 -5.17 11.30 9.68
N ALA A 91 -5.87 11.44 8.55
CA ALA A 91 -6.92 10.51 8.16
C ALA A 91 -6.36 9.10 7.88
N ILE A 92 -5.26 9.01 7.13
CA ILE A 92 -4.55 7.74 6.88
C ILE A 92 -4.11 7.11 8.21
N LEU A 93 -3.47 7.88 9.07
CA LEU A 93 -3.00 7.38 10.37
C LEU A 93 -4.17 6.89 11.24
N THR A 94 -5.33 7.56 11.19
CA THR A 94 -6.54 7.13 11.89
C THR A 94 -7.03 5.79 11.35
N VAL A 95 -7.09 5.62 10.03
CA VAL A 95 -7.45 4.34 9.39
C VAL A 95 -6.49 3.24 9.80
N LEU A 96 -5.16 3.44 9.65
CA LEU A 96 -4.16 2.45 9.99
C LEU A 96 -4.21 1.99 11.45
N LYS A 97 -4.38 2.95 12.39
CA LYS A 97 -4.53 2.63 13.81
C LYS A 97 -5.82 1.86 14.12
N SER A 98 -6.90 2.18 13.41
CA SER A 98 -8.21 1.52 13.63
C SER A 98 -8.24 0.08 13.12
N LEU A 99 -7.47 -0.23 12.07
CA LEU A 99 -7.39 -1.57 11.51
C LEU A 99 -6.75 -2.57 12.49
N GLY A 100 -5.73 -2.13 13.23
CA GLY A 100 -5.11 -2.91 14.29
C GLY A 100 -4.58 -4.28 13.84
N ALA A 101 -4.25 -4.46 12.55
CA ALA A 101 -3.73 -5.71 12.00
C ALA A 101 -2.33 -6.02 12.51
N ASP A 102 -1.93 -7.29 12.50
CA ASP A 102 -0.60 -7.71 12.93
C ASP A 102 0.49 -7.24 11.96
N PHE A 103 0.14 -7.17 10.65
CA PHE A 103 0.98 -6.63 9.59
C PHE A 103 0.24 -5.55 8.80
N LEU A 104 0.91 -4.40 8.57
CA LEU A 104 0.45 -3.35 7.67
C LEU A 104 1.49 -3.20 6.56
N CYS A 105 1.12 -3.56 5.34
CA CYS A 105 1.94 -3.48 4.13
C CYS A 105 1.51 -2.25 3.33
N LEU A 106 2.36 -1.23 3.30
CA LEU A 106 2.01 0.06 2.70
C LEU A 106 2.78 0.29 1.41
N GLN A 107 2.10 0.81 0.38
CA GLN A 107 2.66 1.27 -0.88
C GLN A 107 2.49 2.78 -0.97
N GLU A 108 3.27 3.40 -1.85
CA GLU A 108 3.36 4.86 -1.97
C GLU A 108 3.65 5.56 -0.63
N LEU A 109 4.41 4.89 0.21
CA LEU A 109 4.79 5.39 1.52
C LEU A 109 5.89 6.45 1.35
N ASP A 110 5.48 7.70 1.27
CA ASP A 110 6.33 8.88 1.41
C ASP A 110 6.37 9.32 2.89
N GLU A 111 7.18 10.30 3.24
CA GLU A 111 7.28 10.82 4.61
C GLU A 111 7.42 9.71 5.70
N TYR A 112 8.08 8.59 5.33
CA TYR A 112 8.26 7.45 6.24
C TYR A 112 8.97 7.86 7.52
N ASP A 113 10.18 8.45 7.42
CA ASP A 113 10.99 8.82 8.59
C ASP A 113 10.42 10.04 9.33
N SER A 114 9.83 10.98 8.59
CA SER A 114 9.35 12.26 9.14
C SER A 114 7.99 12.17 9.82
N PHE A 115 7.17 11.18 9.44
CA PHE A 115 5.80 11.08 9.94
C PHE A 115 5.34 9.67 10.30
N TYR A 116 5.30 8.72 9.35
CA TYR A 116 4.61 7.44 9.57
C TYR A 116 5.32 6.55 10.58
N LYS A 117 6.64 6.39 10.48
CA LYS A 117 7.43 5.52 11.35
C LYS A 117 7.14 5.79 12.83
N GLY A 118 7.45 6.98 13.32
CA GLY A 118 7.27 7.29 14.74
C GLY A 118 5.83 7.21 15.22
N ASN A 119 4.85 7.61 14.37
CA ASN A 119 3.43 7.57 14.74
C ASN A 119 2.83 6.16 14.82
N ILE A 120 3.32 5.23 14.00
CA ILE A 120 2.85 3.83 14.02
C ILE A 120 3.64 3.02 15.05
N GLU A 121 4.95 3.24 15.18
CA GLU A 121 5.77 2.58 16.20
C GLU A 121 5.32 2.96 17.62
N SER A 122 4.81 4.18 17.82
CA SER A 122 4.26 4.61 19.12
C SER A 122 3.07 3.79 19.61
N VAL A 123 2.46 2.96 18.77
CA VAL A 123 1.35 2.08 19.12
C VAL A 123 1.70 0.58 19.02
N GLY A 124 3.00 0.24 19.20
CA GLY A 124 3.47 -1.13 19.38
C GLY A 124 3.93 -1.85 18.11
N TYR A 125 4.15 -1.12 17.02
CA TYR A 125 4.72 -1.69 15.79
C TYR A 125 6.23 -1.48 15.73
N SER A 126 6.90 -2.35 14.98
CA SER A 126 8.20 -2.09 14.36
C SER A 126 8.01 -2.02 12.85
N SER A 127 9.00 -1.53 12.13
CA SER A 127 8.87 -1.33 10.68
C SER A 127 10.17 -1.57 9.92
N ILE A 128 10.00 -2.01 8.67
CA ILE A 128 11.04 -2.08 7.65
C ILE A 128 10.54 -1.32 6.41
N TYR A 129 11.46 -0.72 5.66
CA TYR A 129 11.10 0.17 4.56
C TYR A 129 12.15 0.13 3.45
N VAL A 130 11.69 0.16 2.21
CA VAL A 130 12.51 0.36 1.02
C VAL A 130 11.98 1.54 0.23
N LYS A 131 12.84 2.53 -0.01
CA LYS A 131 12.53 3.67 -0.86
C LYS A 131 12.76 3.31 -2.32
N ARG A 132 11.93 3.80 -3.21
CA ARG A 132 12.13 3.69 -4.66
C ARG A 132 13.40 4.43 -5.11
N ASN A 133 14.00 3.91 -6.18
CA ASN A 133 15.22 4.47 -6.75
C ASN A 133 14.98 5.80 -7.50
N GLY A 134 16.06 6.39 -7.98
CA GLY A 134 16.02 7.63 -8.75
C GLY A 134 15.53 8.82 -7.91
N GLN A 135 14.64 9.62 -8.49
CA GLN A 135 14.09 10.82 -7.84
C GLN A 135 12.73 10.57 -7.16
N LYS A 136 12.33 9.32 -7.02
CA LYS A 136 11.08 8.97 -6.35
C LYS A 136 11.18 9.26 -4.85
N ARG A 137 10.05 9.65 -4.24
CA ARG A 137 10.01 10.03 -2.82
C ARG A 137 9.31 9.00 -1.96
N ASP A 138 8.61 8.09 -2.57
CA ASP A 138 7.83 7.03 -1.97
C ASP A 138 8.56 5.68 -1.97
N GLY A 139 7.95 4.68 -1.37
CA GLY A 139 8.47 3.32 -1.32
C GLY A 139 7.45 2.35 -0.76
N CYS A 140 7.93 1.16 -0.39
CA CYS A 140 7.15 0.10 0.23
C CYS A 140 7.62 -0.12 1.67
N GLY A 141 6.68 -0.29 2.60
CA GLY A 141 6.98 -0.56 4.00
C GLY A 141 6.13 -1.68 4.57
N ILE A 142 6.69 -2.44 5.52
CA ILE A 142 5.98 -3.42 6.34
C ILE A 142 6.10 -2.97 7.79
N PHE A 143 4.96 -2.67 8.41
CA PHE A 143 4.85 -2.46 9.84
C PHE A 143 4.28 -3.74 10.46
N TYR A 144 4.89 -4.21 11.54
CA TYR A 144 4.48 -5.43 12.21
C TYR A 144 4.41 -5.22 13.72
N LYS A 145 3.40 -5.79 14.36
CA LYS A 145 3.26 -5.72 15.82
C LYS A 145 4.36 -6.52 16.48
N GLN A 146 5.11 -5.88 17.37
CA GLN A 146 6.17 -6.51 18.17
C GLN A 146 5.64 -7.64 19.04
N ASP A 147 4.36 -7.55 19.44
CA ASP A 147 3.71 -8.58 20.24
C ASP A 147 3.27 -9.80 19.44
N SER A 148 3.09 -9.70 18.13
CA SER A 148 2.62 -10.77 17.25
C SER A 148 3.74 -11.47 16.50
N ALA A 149 4.80 -10.74 16.13
CA ALA A 149 5.85 -11.25 15.24
C ALA A 149 7.24 -10.74 15.61
N GLU A 150 8.24 -11.55 15.35
CA GLU A 150 9.67 -11.23 15.44
C GLU A 150 10.28 -11.26 14.04
N LEU A 151 10.95 -10.20 13.63
CA LEU A 151 11.68 -10.13 12.36
C LEU A 151 12.96 -10.98 12.46
N LEU A 152 13.15 -11.90 11.53
CA LEU A 152 14.32 -12.78 11.46
C LEU A 152 15.34 -12.31 10.41
N THR A 153 14.87 -11.94 9.24
CA THR A 153 15.70 -11.45 8.13
C THR A 153 14.81 -10.74 7.10
N GLU A 154 15.41 -9.84 6.33
CA GLU A 154 14.73 -9.09 5.28
C GLU A 154 15.58 -9.00 4.01
N GLU A 155 14.94 -8.80 2.87
CA GLU A 155 15.59 -8.59 1.59
C GLU A 155 14.80 -7.57 0.75
N LYS A 156 15.52 -6.68 0.08
CA LYS A 156 14.96 -5.70 -0.85
C LYS A 156 14.83 -6.30 -2.24
N ILE A 157 13.80 -5.90 -2.95
CA ILE A 157 13.60 -6.20 -4.37
C ILE A 157 13.73 -4.90 -5.14
N GLU A 158 14.74 -4.82 -5.99
CA GLU A 158 14.95 -3.71 -6.90
C GLU A 158 14.67 -4.17 -8.33
N TYR A 159 13.56 -3.73 -8.91
CA TYR A 159 13.18 -4.17 -10.25
C TYR A 159 14.08 -3.62 -11.36
N ASN A 160 14.90 -2.64 -11.07
CA ASN A 160 15.95 -2.18 -12.01
C ASN A 160 17.00 -3.26 -12.27
N ASP A 161 17.13 -4.28 -11.39
CA ASP A 161 18.02 -5.43 -11.59
C ASP A 161 17.54 -6.40 -12.68
N LEU A 162 16.32 -6.20 -13.21
CA LEU A 162 15.87 -6.86 -14.44
C LEU A 162 16.74 -6.51 -15.66
N VAL A 163 17.46 -5.40 -15.58
CA VAL A 163 18.36 -4.93 -16.64
C VAL A 163 19.80 -5.14 -16.17
N PRO A 164 20.62 -5.95 -16.88
CA PRO A 164 22.03 -6.09 -16.54
C PRO A 164 22.70 -4.71 -16.51
N SER A 165 23.38 -4.39 -15.42
CA SER A 165 24.25 -3.22 -15.40
C SER A 165 25.40 -3.48 -16.36
N ASN A 166 25.54 -2.68 -17.42
CA ASN A 166 26.74 -2.65 -18.25
C ASN A 166 27.90 -2.08 -17.40
N GLN A 167 28.40 -2.86 -16.45
CA GLN A 167 29.64 -2.62 -15.73
C GLN A 167 30.70 -3.57 -16.27
N ASP A 168 31.09 -3.36 -17.55
CA ASP A 168 32.36 -3.83 -18.08
C ASP A 168 32.73 -2.97 -19.31
N ASP A 169 33.00 -1.69 -19.07
CA ASP A 169 33.80 -0.85 -19.94
C ASP A 169 34.59 0.14 -19.11
N THR A 170 35.55 -0.40 -18.34
CA THR A 170 36.68 0.37 -17.86
C THR A 170 37.93 -0.22 -18.51
N SER A 171 38.25 0.23 -19.69
CA SER A 171 39.64 0.34 -20.06
C SER A 171 39.79 1.32 -21.24
N SER A 172 40.55 2.32 -20.89
CA SER A 172 41.55 2.99 -21.77
C SER A 172 41.10 4.10 -22.67
N GLU A 173 41.73 5.12 -22.32
CA GLU A 173 42.71 5.92 -23.07
C GLU A 173 42.19 7.26 -23.58
N ASP A 174 42.75 8.25 -22.91
CA ASP A 174 42.97 9.62 -23.37
C ASP A 174 43.28 9.74 -24.85
N LYS A 175 42.51 10.54 -25.58
CA LYS A 175 43.00 11.37 -26.67
C LYS A 175 42.22 12.68 -26.72
N GLU A 176 42.88 13.73 -26.26
CA GLU A 176 42.60 15.09 -26.70
C GLU A 176 42.75 15.15 -28.24
N GLU A 177 41.80 15.77 -28.92
CA GLU A 177 42.07 16.61 -30.06
C GLU A 177 40.90 17.50 -30.45
N ASN A 178 41.13 18.80 -30.25
CA ASN A 178 40.83 19.96 -31.12
C ASN A 178 39.47 20.12 -31.81
N LEU A 179 38.80 21.20 -31.36
CA LEU A 179 37.82 21.99 -32.14
C LEU A 179 38.42 22.54 -33.46
N PRO A 180 37.59 22.83 -34.47
CA PRO A 180 37.28 24.24 -34.66
C PRO A 180 35.80 24.58 -34.99
N ALA A 181 35.50 25.82 -34.66
CA ALA A 181 34.29 26.56 -34.86
C ALA A 181 33.86 26.75 -36.32
N GLY A 182 32.54 26.90 -36.56
CA GLY A 182 32.03 27.39 -37.83
C GLY A 182 30.50 27.34 -37.90
N GLY A 183 29.87 28.49 -37.73
CA GLY A 183 28.45 28.71 -37.67
C GLY A 183 27.67 28.53 -38.97
N ASN A 184 26.37 28.42 -38.84
CA ASN A 184 25.43 29.32 -39.52
C ASN A 184 23.96 29.05 -39.13
N LYS A 185 23.30 30.15 -38.87
CA LYS A 185 21.84 30.28 -38.65
C LYS A 185 21.06 29.91 -39.91
N LYS A 186 19.91 29.22 -39.76
CA LYS A 186 18.71 29.56 -40.56
C LYS A 186 17.42 29.24 -39.82
N LEU A 187 16.51 30.19 -39.97
CA LEU A 187 15.20 30.38 -39.39
C LEU A 187 14.13 29.37 -39.84
N ALA A 188 13.21 29.14 -38.89
CA ALA A 188 11.74 29.14 -39.01
C ALA A 188 10.98 27.97 -39.63
N SER A 189 10.17 27.32 -38.84
CA SER A 189 8.70 27.46 -39.02
C SER A 189 7.98 26.99 -37.74
N LYS A 190 7.01 27.82 -37.32
CA LYS A 190 6.07 27.56 -36.24
C LYS A 190 5.04 26.55 -36.74
N ASP A 191 4.89 25.45 -36.03
CA ASP A 191 3.61 24.75 -36.03
C ASP A 191 3.31 24.29 -34.62
N ALA A 192 2.17 24.78 -34.12
CA ALA A 192 1.73 24.61 -32.74
C ALA A 192 0.96 23.30 -32.62
N GLY A 193 1.64 22.24 -32.27
CA GLY A 193 1.03 21.00 -31.81
C GLY A 193 1.37 20.82 -30.34
N LEU A 194 0.36 20.80 -29.47
CA LEU A 194 0.48 20.44 -28.05
C LEU A 194 1.07 19.02 -27.93
N LYS A 195 2.39 18.92 -27.90
CA LYS A 195 3.07 17.72 -27.44
C LYS A 195 3.34 17.86 -25.95
N ASN A 196 2.62 17.09 -25.14
CA ASN A 196 2.98 16.84 -23.78
C ASN A 196 4.48 16.55 -23.71
N LYS A 197 5.22 17.42 -23.03
CA LYS A 197 6.64 17.19 -22.70
C LYS A 197 6.71 16.04 -21.70
N ARG A 198 6.79 14.80 -22.19
CA ARG A 198 7.36 13.68 -21.44
C ARG A 198 8.81 14.02 -21.20
N ALA A 199 9.19 14.26 -19.96
CA ALA A 199 10.57 14.46 -19.55
C ALA A 199 11.39 13.24 -19.99
N GLY A 200 12.48 13.47 -20.71
CA GLY A 200 13.64 12.65 -21.08
C GLY A 200 13.66 11.18 -20.64
N HIS A 201 12.80 10.36 -21.22
CA HIS A 201 12.99 8.90 -21.20
C HIS A 201 13.65 8.58 -22.55
N GLY A 202 14.79 7.85 -22.53
CA GLY A 202 15.44 7.35 -23.73
C GLY A 202 14.50 6.50 -24.60
N ASP A 203 15.02 5.89 -25.65
CA ASP A 203 14.24 5.06 -26.56
C ASP A 203 13.60 3.88 -25.80
N LEU A 204 12.26 3.83 -25.78
CA LEU A 204 11.50 2.75 -25.15
C LEU A 204 11.64 1.40 -25.87
N ASN A 205 12.24 1.37 -27.06
CA ASN A 205 12.60 0.12 -27.74
C ASN A 205 13.89 -0.48 -27.17
N ASP A 206 14.71 0.32 -26.47
CA ASP A 206 15.86 -0.19 -25.73
C ASP A 206 15.39 -0.89 -24.43
N PRO A 207 15.65 -2.20 -24.25
CA PRO A 207 15.28 -2.93 -23.04
C PRO A 207 15.83 -2.28 -21.76
N CYS A 208 17.04 -1.71 -21.80
CA CYS A 208 17.66 -1.04 -20.66
C CYS A 208 16.88 0.21 -20.24
N VAL A 209 16.23 0.88 -21.18
CA VAL A 209 15.34 2.00 -20.90
C VAL A 209 13.95 1.52 -20.54
N ARG A 210 13.42 0.50 -21.25
CA ARG A 210 12.05 0.01 -21.10
C ARG A 210 11.78 -0.59 -19.72
N PHE A 211 12.68 -1.43 -19.20
CA PHE A 211 12.48 -2.15 -17.94
C PHE A 211 12.96 -1.40 -16.70
N LYS A 212 13.73 -0.33 -16.85
CA LYS A 212 14.21 0.48 -15.72
C LYS A 212 13.12 1.46 -15.24
N ARG A 213 12.39 1.12 -14.20
CA ARG A 213 11.19 1.86 -13.74
C ARG A 213 11.23 2.31 -12.28
N ASP A 214 12.34 2.11 -11.59
CA ASP A 214 12.53 2.49 -10.18
C ASP A 214 11.48 1.89 -9.23
N CYS A 215 10.81 0.80 -9.63
CA CYS A 215 9.89 0.07 -8.76
C CYS A 215 10.65 -0.79 -7.76
N VAL A 216 10.06 -1.02 -6.60
CA VAL A 216 10.66 -1.77 -5.50
C VAL A 216 9.66 -2.67 -4.80
N GLY A 217 10.17 -3.65 -4.09
CA GLY A 217 9.45 -4.46 -3.12
C GLY A 217 10.36 -4.78 -1.93
N ILE A 218 9.78 -5.36 -0.91
CA ILE A 218 10.49 -5.83 0.28
C ILE A 218 9.93 -7.18 0.70
N MET A 219 10.79 -8.12 1.04
CA MET A 219 10.45 -9.41 1.62
C MET A 219 11.04 -9.52 3.01
N ALA A 220 10.30 -10.09 3.94
CA ALA A 220 10.79 -10.32 5.28
C ALA A 220 10.27 -11.64 5.86
N ALA A 221 11.13 -12.37 6.53
CA ALA A 221 10.77 -13.55 7.28
C ALA A 221 10.55 -13.21 8.75
N PHE A 222 9.45 -13.71 9.28
CA PHE A 222 9.05 -13.51 10.66
C PHE A 222 8.82 -14.84 11.35
N ARG A 223 9.09 -14.87 12.64
CA ARG A 223 8.58 -15.89 13.54
C ARG A 223 7.36 -15.34 14.25
N LEU A 224 6.19 -15.95 14.03
CA LEU A 224 4.99 -15.65 14.79
C LEU A 224 5.12 -16.13 16.23
N LYS A 225 4.27 -15.64 17.14
CA LYS A 225 4.34 -16.05 18.57
C LYS A 225 4.08 -17.52 18.82
N ASP A 226 3.47 -18.23 17.89
CA ASP A 226 3.60 -19.68 17.84
C ASP A 226 5.02 -20.01 17.38
N PRO A 227 5.90 -20.53 18.25
CA PRO A 227 7.30 -20.71 17.93
C PRO A 227 7.55 -21.78 16.85
N SER A 228 6.53 -22.55 16.49
CA SER A 228 6.60 -23.54 15.41
C SER A 228 6.28 -22.96 14.03
N HIS A 229 5.80 -21.69 13.93
CA HIS A 229 5.31 -21.13 12.67
C HIS A 229 6.15 -19.95 12.17
N PHE A 230 6.66 -20.11 10.95
CA PHE A 230 7.40 -19.09 10.23
C PHE A 230 6.61 -18.59 9.05
N ILE A 231 6.68 -17.29 8.78
CA ILE A 231 5.99 -16.65 7.67
C ILE A 231 6.91 -15.70 6.93
N ILE A 232 6.82 -15.69 5.61
CA ILE A 232 7.41 -14.68 4.76
C ILE A 232 6.29 -13.73 4.31
N VAL A 233 6.46 -12.45 4.57
CA VAL A 233 5.59 -11.38 4.07
C VAL A 233 6.37 -10.59 3.03
N ALA A 234 5.83 -10.50 1.81
CA ALA A 234 6.36 -9.66 0.75
C ALA A 234 5.38 -8.53 0.43
N ASN A 235 5.90 -7.33 0.26
CA ASN A 235 5.13 -6.14 -0.11
C ASN A 235 5.77 -5.46 -1.31
N THR A 236 4.98 -5.14 -2.35
CA THR A 236 5.48 -4.56 -3.59
C THR A 236 4.53 -3.52 -4.17
N HIS A 237 5.08 -2.67 -5.05
CA HIS A 237 4.32 -1.79 -5.93
C HIS A 237 4.97 -1.83 -7.32
N ILE A 238 4.38 -2.61 -8.25
CA ILE A 238 4.90 -2.74 -9.61
C ILE A 238 4.48 -1.57 -10.50
N TYR A 239 4.99 -1.55 -11.73
CA TYR A 239 4.84 -0.40 -12.63
C TYR A 239 3.38 -0.13 -13.01
N TRP A 240 3.00 1.15 -13.08
CA TRP A 240 1.60 1.56 -13.21
C TRP A 240 1.07 1.59 -14.66
N ASP A 241 1.92 1.86 -15.67
CA ASP A 241 1.47 2.18 -17.03
C ASP A 241 0.77 0.99 -17.71
N PRO A 242 -0.52 1.09 -18.10
CA PRO A 242 -1.23 0.00 -18.75
C PRO A 242 -0.67 -0.33 -20.14
N GLU A 243 0.00 0.60 -20.82
CA GLU A 243 0.61 0.36 -22.13
C GLU A 243 1.88 -0.52 -22.05
N LEU A 244 2.45 -0.70 -20.84
CA LEU A 244 3.65 -1.48 -20.61
C LEU A 244 3.36 -2.77 -19.83
N ALA A 245 2.42 -3.57 -20.33
CA ALA A 245 2.00 -4.82 -19.71
C ALA A 245 3.15 -5.84 -19.59
N ASP A 246 4.05 -5.88 -20.56
CA ASP A 246 5.25 -6.71 -20.55
C ASP A 246 6.22 -6.35 -19.41
N VAL A 247 6.37 -5.06 -19.10
CA VAL A 247 7.18 -4.59 -17.97
C VAL A 247 6.57 -5.08 -16.66
N LYS A 248 5.25 -4.95 -16.49
CA LYS A 248 4.55 -5.44 -15.31
C LYS A 248 4.68 -6.94 -15.13
N LEU A 249 4.52 -7.71 -16.21
CA LEU A 249 4.70 -9.16 -16.19
C LEU A 249 6.13 -9.57 -15.85
N ALA A 250 7.14 -8.89 -16.42
CA ALA A 250 8.53 -9.13 -16.07
C ALA A 250 8.82 -8.84 -14.59
N GLN A 251 8.25 -7.77 -14.04
CA GLN A 251 8.37 -7.47 -12.61
C GLN A 251 7.68 -8.53 -11.73
N ALA A 252 6.50 -9.03 -12.11
CA ALA A 252 5.83 -10.11 -11.39
C ALA A 252 6.65 -11.42 -11.40
N ARG A 253 7.23 -11.78 -12.55
CA ARG A 253 8.12 -12.94 -12.67
C ARG A 253 9.38 -12.80 -11.80
N TYR A 254 9.99 -11.63 -11.82
CA TYR A 254 11.16 -11.33 -11.00
C TYR A 254 10.84 -11.44 -9.52
N LEU A 255 9.70 -10.86 -9.08
CA LEU A 255 9.22 -10.96 -7.71
C LEU A 255 9.13 -12.42 -7.25
N LEU A 256 8.43 -13.28 -8.00
CA LEU A 256 8.23 -14.68 -7.59
C LEU A 256 9.55 -15.48 -7.62
N SER A 257 10.44 -15.20 -8.57
CA SER A 257 11.78 -15.81 -8.61
C SER A 257 12.61 -15.43 -7.38
N ARG A 258 12.64 -14.13 -7.01
CA ARG A 258 13.35 -13.66 -5.81
C ARG A 258 12.73 -14.23 -4.53
N LEU A 259 11.40 -14.30 -4.49
CA LEU A 259 10.67 -14.85 -3.35
C LEU A 259 10.97 -16.35 -3.15
N ALA A 260 11.07 -17.13 -4.22
CA ALA A 260 11.46 -18.54 -4.15
C ALA A 260 12.86 -18.70 -3.59
N GLN A 261 13.81 -17.91 -4.08
CA GLN A 261 15.19 -17.91 -3.55
C GLN A 261 15.22 -17.53 -2.07
N PHE A 262 14.47 -16.52 -1.69
CA PHE A 262 14.39 -16.07 -0.29
C PHE A 262 13.73 -17.14 0.60
N LYS A 263 12.65 -17.82 0.11
CA LYS A 263 12.02 -18.93 0.83
C LYS A 263 13.01 -20.07 1.09
N LEU A 264 13.81 -20.47 0.10
CA LEU A 264 14.86 -21.48 0.27
C LEU A 264 15.90 -21.05 1.31
N LEU A 265 16.41 -19.83 1.21
CA LEU A 265 17.37 -19.28 2.17
C LEU A 265 16.83 -19.28 3.60
N VAL A 266 15.58 -18.90 3.79
CA VAL A 266 14.92 -18.91 5.11
C VAL A 266 14.74 -20.34 5.60
N SER A 267 14.30 -21.26 4.73
CA SER A 267 14.12 -22.67 5.07
C SER A 267 15.42 -23.32 5.54
N ASP A 268 16.50 -23.11 4.80
CA ASP A 268 17.82 -23.66 5.13
C ASP A 268 18.40 -23.05 6.43
N LYS A 269 18.25 -21.73 6.58
CA LYS A 269 18.83 -21.00 7.72
C LYS A 269 18.14 -21.32 9.05
N PHE A 270 16.84 -21.56 9.04
CA PHE A 270 16.03 -21.74 10.25
C PHE A 270 15.43 -23.13 10.40
N ASP A 271 15.78 -24.06 9.50
CA ASP A 271 15.27 -25.44 9.46
C ASP A 271 13.72 -25.47 9.55
N CYS A 272 13.06 -24.75 8.63
CA CYS A 272 11.62 -24.56 8.66
C CYS A 272 10.99 -24.57 7.26
N SER A 273 9.67 -24.69 7.19
CA SER A 273 8.88 -24.51 5.97
C SER A 273 7.98 -23.27 6.13
N PRO A 274 8.44 -22.08 5.75
CA PRO A 274 7.66 -20.86 5.97
C PRO A 274 6.47 -20.77 5.04
N SER A 275 5.31 -20.36 5.58
CA SER A 275 4.18 -19.87 4.77
C SER A 275 4.57 -18.57 4.08
N VAL A 276 3.95 -18.30 2.94
CA VAL A 276 4.25 -17.10 2.15
C VAL A 276 2.97 -16.28 1.99
N VAL A 277 3.06 -14.96 2.24
CA VAL A 277 2.04 -13.97 1.89
C VAL A 277 2.70 -12.88 1.05
N VAL A 278 2.14 -12.64 -0.13
CA VAL A 278 2.58 -11.59 -1.07
C VAL A 278 1.47 -10.57 -1.20
N THR A 279 1.78 -9.32 -1.01
CA THR A 279 0.78 -8.27 -1.07
C THR A 279 1.31 -7.03 -1.79
N GLY A 280 0.42 -6.18 -2.24
CA GLY A 280 0.78 -4.92 -2.85
C GLY A 280 -0.18 -4.44 -3.93
N ASP A 281 0.24 -3.33 -4.54
CA ASP A 281 -0.39 -2.77 -5.73
C ASP A 281 0.30 -3.35 -6.97
N PHE A 282 -0.41 -4.25 -7.65
CA PHE A 282 0.09 -4.90 -8.86
C PHE A 282 -0.29 -4.15 -10.13
N ASN A 283 -0.98 -3.04 -10.03
CA ASN A 283 -1.39 -2.22 -11.18
C ASN A 283 -1.98 -3.05 -12.35
N SER A 284 -2.67 -4.14 -12.03
CA SER A 284 -3.11 -5.16 -12.99
C SER A 284 -4.46 -5.72 -12.56
N LEU A 285 -5.43 -5.67 -13.49
CA LEU A 285 -6.80 -6.13 -13.23
C LEU A 285 -6.89 -7.66 -13.12
N PRO A 286 -7.91 -8.20 -12.44
CA PRO A 286 -8.26 -9.62 -12.52
C PRO A 286 -8.41 -10.05 -13.99
N GLY A 287 -7.85 -11.22 -14.33
CA GLY A 287 -7.83 -11.74 -15.70
C GLY A 287 -6.73 -11.18 -16.61
N SER A 288 -5.92 -10.18 -16.15
CA SER A 288 -4.73 -9.74 -16.88
C SER A 288 -3.64 -10.82 -16.87
N GLN A 289 -2.64 -10.70 -17.77
CA GLN A 289 -1.51 -11.64 -17.83
C GLN A 289 -0.73 -11.68 -16.50
N VAL A 290 -0.59 -10.56 -15.81
CA VAL A 290 0.06 -10.49 -14.49
C VAL A 290 -0.73 -11.30 -13.46
N TYR A 291 -2.04 -11.06 -13.37
CA TYR A 291 -2.91 -11.78 -12.46
C TYR A 291 -2.92 -13.29 -12.76
N GLN A 292 -3.07 -13.66 -14.03
CA GLN A 292 -3.04 -15.07 -14.46
C GLN A 292 -1.70 -15.73 -14.09
N TYR A 293 -0.57 -15.05 -14.31
CA TYR A 293 0.72 -15.58 -13.94
C TYR A 293 0.86 -15.78 -12.42
N LEU A 294 0.45 -14.82 -11.62
CA LEU A 294 0.50 -14.91 -10.15
C LEU A 294 -0.40 -16.03 -9.61
N MET A 295 -1.52 -16.31 -10.30
CA MET A 295 -2.50 -17.33 -9.91
C MET A 295 -2.30 -18.69 -10.57
N SER A 296 -1.37 -18.84 -11.53
CA SER A 296 -1.19 -20.05 -12.33
C SER A 296 -0.71 -21.27 -11.53
N GLY A 297 -0.20 -21.06 -10.31
CA GLY A 297 0.12 -22.13 -9.38
C GLY A 297 -1.08 -22.74 -8.65
N SER A 298 -2.30 -22.15 -8.76
CA SER A 298 -3.51 -22.68 -8.13
C SER A 298 -4.23 -23.62 -9.10
N SER A 299 -4.37 -24.88 -8.72
CA SER A 299 -4.96 -25.95 -9.54
C SER A 299 -6.49 -25.88 -9.73
N GLU A 300 -7.15 -24.81 -9.30
CA GLU A 300 -8.62 -24.65 -9.44
C GLU A 300 -9.06 -23.93 -10.72
N ALA A 301 -8.15 -23.35 -11.50
CA ALA A 301 -8.47 -22.82 -12.82
C ALA A 301 -8.56 -23.98 -13.82
N GLY A 302 -9.72 -24.63 -13.90
CA GLY A 302 -10.03 -25.71 -14.83
C GLY A 302 -10.02 -25.32 -16.32
N THR A 303 -9.04 -24.60 -16.76
CA THR A 303 -8.73 -24.31 -18.15
C THR A 303 -7.33 -24.86 -18.43
N LEU A 304 -7.28 -25.77 -19.42
CA LEU A 304 -6.10 -26.37 -20.04
C LEU A 304 -5.12 -25.28 -20.61
N LEU A 305 -4.60 -24.43 -19.75
CA LEU A 305 -3.36 -23.73 -20.04
C LEU A 305 -2.27 -24.64 -19.49
N GLU A 306 -1.42 -25.12 -20.37
CA GLU A 306 -0.21 -25.87 -20.04
C GLU A 306 0.45 -25.19 -18.83
N ILE A 307 0.51 -25.92 -17.72
CA ILE A 307 1.20 -25.49 -16.50
C ILE A 307 2.64 -25.25 -16.97
N SER A 308 3.00 -24.00 -17.14
CA SER A 308 4.38 -23.62 -17.36
C SER A 308 5.13 -24.06 -16.10
N ASP A 309 6.13 -24.94 -16.26
CA ASP A 309 7.03 -25.40 -15.18
C ASP A 309 7.78 -24.25 -14.48
N ASP A 310 7.47 -23.00 -14.83
CA ASP A 310 8.17 -21.78 -14.44
C ASP A 310 7.55 -21.00 -13.27
N VAL A 311 6.46 -21.46 -12.61
CA VAL A 311 5.91 -20.76 -11.45
C VAL A 311 6.55 -21.27 -10.17
N PRO A 312 7.47 -20.51 -9.58
CA PRO A 312 8.32 -21.02 -8.51
C PRO A 312 7.61 -21.20 -7.17
N ILE A 313 6.45 -20.54 -6.96
CA ILE A 313 5.61 -20.64 -5.75
C ILE A 313 4.14 -20.59 -6.13
N PRO A 314 3.32 -21.63 -5.82
CA PRO A 314 1.88 -21.58 -6.02
C PRO A 314 1.25 -20.59 -5.05
N LEU A 315 0.44 -19.67 -5.57
CA LEU A 315 -0.26 -18.65 -4.79
C LEU A 315 -1.76 -18.67 -5.09
N CYS A 316 -2.56 -18.37 -4.06
CA CYS A 316 -3.99 -18.15 -4.13
C CYS A 316 -4.33 -16.73 -3.68
N SER A 317 -5.38 -16.11 -4.24
CA SER A 317 -5.87 -14.83 -3.72
C SER A 317 -6.72 -15.07 -2.46
N ALA A 318 -6.47 -14.29 -1.42
CA ALA A 318 -7.26 -14.35 -0.18
C ALA A 318 -8.72 -13.95 -0.43
N TYR A 319 -8.97 -12.95 -1.29
CA TYR A 319 -10.32 -12.53 -1.63
C TYR A 319 -11.01 -13.53 -2.55
N ALA A 320 -10.35 -14.00 -3.61
CA ALA A 320 -10.92 -15.01 -4.52
C ALA A 320 -11.29 -16.30 -3.76
N SER A 321 -10.50 -16.68 -2.75
CA SER A 321 -10.74 -17.87 -1.91
C SER A 321 -11.84 -17.70 -0.87
N THR A 322 -12.39 -16.49 -0.68
CA THR A 322 -13.40 -16.20 0.35
C THR A 322 -14.70 -15.67 -0.23
N ARG A 323 -14.70 -14.45 -0.80
CA ARG A 323 -15.90 -13.76 -1.30
C ARG A 323 -15.87 -13.50 -2.81
N GLY A 324 -14.78 -13.81 -3.49
CA GLY A 324 -14.46 -13.35 -4.83
C GLY A 324 -13.63 -12.05 -4.79
N GLU A 325 -12.94 -11.75 -5.90
CA GLU A 325 -12.20 -10.49 -6.00
C GLU A 325 -13.14 -9.29 -5.85
N PRO A 326 -12.68 -8.19 -5.19
CA PRO A 326 -13.47 -6.98 -5.05
C PRO A 326 -13.84 -6.37 -6.41
N HIS A 327 -14.92 -5.62 -6.47
CA HIS A 327 -15.27 -4.87 -7.67
C HIS A 327 -14.21 -3.81 -8.01
N PHE A 328 -13.59 -3.24 -6.99
CA PHE A 328 -12.48 -2.29 -7.12
C PHE A 328 -11.69 -2.19 -5.82
N THR A 329 -10.42 -1.83 -5.95
CA THR A 329 -9.58 -1.36 -4.87
C THR A 329 -9.06 0.05 -5.14
N ASN A 330 -9.06 0.49 -6.41
CA ASN A 330 -8.83 1.88 -6.83
C ASN A 330 -10.08 2.43 -7.50
N TYR A 331 -10.48 3.65 -7.11
CA TYR A 331 -11.67 4.29 -7.64
C TYR A 331 -11.49 5.79 -7.86
N THR A 332 -11.30 6.18 -9.10
CA THR A 332 -11.30 7.59 -9.55
C THR A 332 -12.28 7.77 -10.72
N PRO A 333 -12.70 8.97 -11.08
CA PRO A 333 -13.54 9.16 -12.26
C PRO A 333 -12.94 8.69 -13.58
N GLY A 334 -11.62 8.59 -13.65
CA GLY A 334 -10.89 8.14 -14.84
C GLY A 334 -10.61 6.64 -14.86
N PHE A 335 -10.69 5.97 -13.70
CA PHE A 335 -10.39 4.55 -13.57
C PHE A 335 -11.08 3.94 -12.35
N THR A 336 -11.64 2.76 -12.52
CA THR A 336 -12.20 1.95 -11.44
C THR A 336 -11.81 0.49 -11.67
N GLY A 337 -11.19 -0.15 -10.69
CA GLY A 337 -10.79 -1.54 -10.81
C GLY A 337 -9.98 -2.06 -9.62
N THR A 338 -9.80 -3.37 -9.61
CA THR A 338 -9.00 -4.06 -8.58
C THR A 338 -7.55 -4.14 -9.04
N LEU A 339 -6.66 -3.51 -8.28
CA LEU A 339 -5.22 -3.44 -8.54
C LEU A 339 -4.40 -4.04 -7.39
N ASP A 340 -4.98 -4.09 -6.20
CA ASP A 340 -4.34 -4.50 -4.97
C ASP A 340 -4.76 -5.94 -4.62
N TYR A 341 -3.80 -6.78 -4.23
CA TYR A 341 -4.05 -8.18 -3.89
C TYR A 341 -3.31 -8.61 -2.64
N ILE A 342 -3.88 -9.60 -1.94
CA ILE A 342 -3.22 -10.39 -0.90
C ILE A 342 -3.21 -11.84 -1.42
N LEU A 343 -2.03 -12.31 -1.78
CA LEU A 343 -1.79 -13.64 -2.29
C LEU A 343 -1.09 -14.47 -1.22
N PHE A 344 -1.38 -15.76 -1.14
CA PHE A 344 -0.80 -16.64 -0.10
C PHE A 344 -0.52 -18.05 -0.64
N SER A 345 0.45 -18.72 -0.04
CA SER A 345 0.70 -20.14 -0.28
C SER A 345 -0.27 -20.99 0.56
N PRO A 346 -1.07 -21.89 -0.06
CA PRO A 346 -2.20 -22.53 0.62
C PRO A 346 -1.83 -23.74 1.50
N GLU A 347 -0.53 -24.12 1.58
CA GLU A 347 -0.14 -25.37 2.23
C GLU A 347 -0.40 -25.35 3.75
N ASN A 348 -0.08 -24.24 4.43
CA ASN A 348 -0.08 -24.17 5.90
C ASN A 348 -0.93 -23.05 6.47
N ILE A 349 -1.56 -22.23 5.63
CA ILE A 349 -2.43 -21.13 6.05
C ILE A 349 -3.68 -21.06 5.17
N LYS A 350 -4.77 -20.59 5.74
CA LYS A 350 -6.02 -20.31 5.01
C LYS A 350 -6.64 -19.00 5.47
N PRO A 351 -7.24 -18.20 4.59
CA PRO A 351 -7.98 -17.02 5.00
C PRO A 351 -9.28 -17.42 5.70
N VAL A 352 -9.58 -16.81 6.85
CA VAL A 352 -10.78 -17.05 7.65
C VAL A 352 -11.64 -15.81 7.81
N SER A 353 -11.09 -14.63 7.52
CA SER A 353 -11.80 -13.34 7.48
C SER A 353 -11.15 -12.47 6.41
N TYR A 354 -11.90 -11.51 5.91
CA TYR A 354 -11.42 -10.49 4.98
C TYR A 354 -11.93 -9.12 5.40
N LEU A 355 -11.24 -8.06 4.97
CA LEU A 355 -11.66 -6.69 5.20
C LEU A 355 -12.80 -6.34 4.24
N GLU A 356 -13.95 -5.95 4.79
CA GLU A 356 -15.11 -5.57 3.98
C GLU A 356 -14.84 -4.26 3.22
N LEU A 357 -15.14 -4.26 1.93
CA LEU A 357 -14.98 -3.09 1.07
C LEU A 357 -16.36 -2.55 0.67
N PRO A 358 -16.46 -1.22 0.41
CA PRO A 358 -17.70 -0.63 -0.05
C PRO A 358 -18.09 -1.13 -1.44
N GLU A 359 -19.41 -1.28 -1.66
CA GLU A 359 -19.96 -1.56 -2.99
C GLU A 359 -19.91 -0.26 -3.86
N PRO A 360 -19.92 -0.37 -5.20
CA PRO A 360 -19.80 0.79 -6.09
C PRO A 360 -20.87 1.87 -5.89
N GLU A 361 -22.05 1.48 -5.39
CA GLU A 361 -23.18 2.39 -5.13
C GLU A 361 -23.15 3.01 -3.73
N ALA A 362 -22.19 2.62 -2.89
CA ALA A 362 -22.08 3.14 -1.52
C ALA A 362 -21.82 4.65 -1.52
N SER A 363 -22.53 5.37 -0.66
CA SER A 363 -22.50 6.83 -0.64
C SER A 363 -21.15 7.44 -0.27
N ASP A 364 -20.32 6.69 0.44
CA ASP A 364 -18.98 7.09 0.89
C ASP A 364 -17.91 7.01 -0.19
N VAL A 365 -18.18 6.31 -1.32
CA VAL A 365 -17.27 6.25 -2.48
C VAL A 365 -17.80 7.05 -3.68
N GLN A 366 -19.05 7.54 -3.64
CA GLN A 366 -19.62 8.29 -4.73
C GLN A 366 -18.77 9.51 -5.12
N GLY A 367 -18.58 9.68 -6.44
CA GLY A 367 -17.78 10.77 -7.00
C GLY A 367 -16.28 10.49 -7.06
N GLY A 368 -15.84 9.33 -6.57
CA GLY A 368 -14.44 8.93 -6.63
C GLY A 368 -13.62 9.27 -5.37
N LEU A 369 -12.44 8.71 -5.30
CA LEU A 369 -11.48 8.83 -4.21
C LEU A 369 -10.27 9.67 -4.67
N PRO A 370 -9.51 10.30 -3.72
CA PRO A 370 -9.77 10.36 -2.29
C PRO A 370 -10.91 11.33 -1.93
N ASN A 371 -11.50 11.12 -0.74
CA ASN A 371 -12.50 12.01 -0.19
C ASN A 371 -12.36 12.11 1.35
N TYR A 372 -13.37 12.61 2.07
CA TYR A 372 -13.28 12.71 3.53
C TYR A 372 -13.34 11.34 4.25
N TYR A 373 -14.01 10.35 3.63
CA TYR A 373 -14.16 9.01 4.19
C TYR A 373 -12.97 8.12 3.89
N HIS A 374 -12.37 8.29 2.70
CA HIS A 374 -11.26 7.50 2.20
C HIS A 374 -10.11 8.43 1.76
N PRO A 375 -9.01 8.50 2.52
CA PRO A 375 -7.94 9.47 2.29
C PRO A 375 -6.97 9.12 1.15
N SER A 376 -7.09 7.95 0.53
CA SER A 376 -6.36 7.51 -0.66
C SER A 376 -7.33 7.26 -1.81
N ASP A 377 -6.85 7.22 -3.04
CA ASP A 377 -7.57 6.76 -4.22
C ASP A 377 -7.66 5.23 -4.29
N HIS A 378 -6.94 4.54 -3.41
CA HIS A 378 -7.10 3.12 -3.12
C HIS A 378 -7.86 2.89 -1.81
N LEU A 379 -8.44 1.70 -1.67
CA LEU A 379 -9.03 1.18 -0.44
C LEU A 379 -8.04 0.21 0.23
N PRO A 380 -7.97 0.18 1.57
CA PRO A 380 -7.21 -0.88 2.23
C PRO A 380 -7.89 -2.23 2.03
N ILE A 381 -7.12 -3.25 1.67
CA ILE A 381 -7.55 -4.64 1.64
C ILE A 381 -6.92 -5.40 2.81
N GLY A 382 -7.57 -6.44 3.32
CA GLY A 382 -7.07 -7.19 4.47
C GLY A 382 -7.60 -8.61 4.53
N ALA A 383 -6.81 -9.50 5.14
CA ALA A 383 -7.19 -10.86 5.44
C ALA A 383 -6.71 -11.28 6.84
N GLU A 384 -7.51 -12.08 7.52
CA GLU A 384 -7.09 -12.83 8.71
C GLU A 384 -6.86 -14.26 8.29
N PHE A 385 -5.69 -14.79 8.59
CA PHE A 385 -5.27 -16.14 8.27
C PHE A 385 -5.26 -17.01 9.52
N GLU A 386 -5.72 -18.24 9.37
CA GLU A 386 -5.54 -19.30 10.36
C GLU A 386 -4.44 -20.24 9.90
N ILE A 387 -3.54 -20.59 10.82
CA ILE A 387 -2.49 -21.58 10.57
C ILE A 387 -3.13 -22.96 10.61
N ILE A 388 -2.89 -23.75 9.56
CA ILE A 388 -3.34 -25.14 9.43
C ILE A 388 -2.21 -26.00 10.00
N GLN A 389 -2.52 -26.76 11.07
CA GLN A 389 -1.62 -27.75 11.66
C GLN A 389 -1.70 -29.09 10.95
#